data_151ec3a62cbb3dea2b8880791a58fe94
#
_entry.id   151ec3a62cbb3dea2b8880791a58fe94
#
_cell.length_a   1.000
_cell.length_b   1.000
_cell.length_c   1.000
_cell.angle_alpha   90.00
_cell.angle_beta   90.00
_cell.angle_gamma   90.00
#
_symmetry.space_group_name_H-M   'P 1'
#
loop_
_entity.id
_entity.type
_entity.pdbx_description
1 polymer ?
#
loop_
_entity_poly.entity_id
_entity_poly.type
_entity_poly.pdbx_seq_one_letter_code
_entity_poly.pdbx_strand_id
1 'polypeptide(L)'
;MSSIPPEDIETQGHAGLLIGSLWSPPGDPTWVAVIAHGYGEHIGRYQWVADRLTADGAVVYAHDHIGHGRSEGERVLIADFEPVVDDLHLLVQRAHEDHPDLPVVLIGHSMGGMIAARYTQRHPEMLAATVLSGPVLGSWEATALADLDEIPPTPIDITTLSREPDVGAAYEQDELVWHGDFKRPTLRALRAALEAITLGGRLTVPTIWLHGEDDQLVPIGPSDEGWAHIAPDQAPSKRYPGARHEIFNETNREEVLDDVLAFVHEHV
;
A
#
# COMPACT_ATOMS: atom_id res chain seq x y z
N MET A 1 9.05 -23.17 -3.93
CA MET A 1 8.70 -23.07 -5.36
C MET A 1 9.64 -22.05 -5.96
N SER A 2 10.08 -22.19 -7.21
CA SER A 2 10.89 -21.17 -7.88
C SER A 2 9.98 -19.97 -8.15
N SER A 3 10.33 -18.77 -7.65
CA SER A 3 9.55 -17.57 -7.92
C SER A 3 9.56 -17.27 -9.42
N ILE A 4 8.40 -16.93 -9.97
CA ILE A 4 8.30 -16.49 -11.37
C ILE A 4 8.76 -15.01 -11.35
N PRO A 5 9.80 -14.65 -12.14
CA PRO A 5 10.22 -13.26 -12.20
C PRO A 5 9.11 -12.42 -12.83
N PRO A 6 8.86 -11.21 -12.31
CA PRO A 6 7.88 -10.31 -12.89
C PRO A 6 8.29 -9.83 -14.27
N GLU A 7 7.29 -9.46 -15.07
CA GLU A 7 7.48 -8.68 -16.31
C GLU A 7 7.46 -7.19 -15.94
N ASP A 8 8.41 -6.42 -16.46
CA ASP A 8 8.40 -4.97 -16.27
C ASP A 8 7.30 -4.32 -17.12
N ILE A 9 6.58 -3.40 -16.52
CA ILE A 9 5.56 -2.58 -17.19
C ILE A 9 5.85 -1.10 -16.97
N GLU A 10 5.47 -0.28 -17.92
CA GLU A 10 5.65 1.16 -17.88
C GLU A 10 4.32 1.88 -18.08
N THR A 11 4.13 2.97 -17.33
CA THR A 11 2.93 3.82 -17.45
C THR A 11 3.36 5.29 -17.38
N GLN A 12 2.88 6.12 -18.31
CA GLN A 12 3.09 7.56 -18.22
C GLN A 12 2.16 8.13 -17.13
N GLY A 13 2.74 8.46 -15.98
CA GLY A 13 2.05 9.09 -14.85
C GLY A 13 1.97 10.61 -14.98
N HIS A 14 1.36 11.25 -13.97
CA HIS A 14 1.13 12.70 -13.95
C HIS A 14 2.42 13.54 -13.96
N ALA A 15 3.51 13.03 -13.42
CA ALA A 15 4.77 13.79 -13.26
C ALA A 15 6.01 13.04 -13.79
N GLY A 16 5.84 11.97 -14.53
CA GLY A 16 6.93 11.19 -15.11
C GLY A 16 6.56 9.75 -15.39
N LEU A 17 7.54 8.99 -15.84
CA LEU A 17 7.39 7.57 -16.13
C LEU A 17 7.33 6.77 -14.83
N LEU A 18 6.32 5.93 -14.70
CA LEU A 18 6.14 4.99 -13.60
C LEU A 18 6.59 3.60 -14.06
N ILE A 19 7.47 2.98 -13.28
CA ILE A 19 7.96 1.63 -13.53
C ILE A 19 7.18 0.67 -12.66
N GLY A 20 6.58 -0.33 -13.28
CA GLY A 20 5.78 -1.33 -12.62
C GLY A 20 6.28 -2.74 -12.87
N SER A 21 5.59 -3.69 -12.28
CA SER A 21 5.81 -5.12 -12.44
C SER A 21 4.47 -5.85 -12.54
N LEU A 22 4.47 -6.88 -13.39
CA LEU A 22 3.36 -7.79 -13.60
C LEU A 22 3.81 -9.21 -13.24
N TRP A 23 3.14 -9.85 -12.29
CA TRP A 23 3.34 -11.27 -11.95
C TRP A 23 2.15 -12.08 -12.43
N SER A 24 2.41 -13.07 -13.25
CA SER A 24 1.37 -13.95 -13.79
C SER A 24 1.29 -15.26 -13.03
N PRO A 25 0.09 -15.80 -12.78
CA PRO A 25 -0.06 -17.14 -12.22
C PRO A 25 0.39 -18.21 -13.19
N PRO A 26 0.67 -19.45 -12.74
CA PRO A 26 1.09 -20.55 -13.63
C PRO A 26 0.00 -21.06 -14.58
N GLY A 27 -1.25 -20.63 -14.41
CA GLY A 27 -2.43 -20.94 -15.23
C GLY A 27 -3.22 -19.70 -15.61
N ASP A 28 -4.45 -19.89 -16.10
CA ASP A 28 -5.35 -18.77 -16.38
C ASP A 28 -5.68 -18.06 -15.07
N PRO A 29 -5.58 -16.72 -15.00
CA PRO A 29 -5.93 -15.98 -13.79
C PRO A 29 -7.42 -16.04 -13.51
N THR A 30 -7.78 -16.03 -12.23
CA THR A 30 -9.17 -16.01 -11.75
C THR A 30 -9.59 -14.68 -11.16
N TRP A 31 -8.61 -13.84 -10.79
CA TRP A 31 -8.81 -12.50 -10.26
C TRP A 31 -7.56 -11.64 -10.45
N VAL A 32 -7.69 -10.33 -10.23
CA VAL A 32 -6.59 -9.37 -10.35
C VAL A 32 -6.29 -8.78 -8.98
N ALA A 33 -5.00 -8.76 -8.58
CA ALA A 33 -4.52 -7.99 -7.47
C ALA A 33 -3.77 -6.74 -7.97
N VAL A 34 -4.06 -5.58 -7.39
CA VAL A 34 -3.26 -4.36 -7.58
C VAL A 34 -2.63 -3.97 -6.25
N ILE A 35 -1.31 -3.81 -6.21
CA ILE A 35 -0.57 -3.48 -4.98
C ILE A 35 -0.11 -2.03 -5.00
N ALA A 36 -0.40 -1.27 -3.93
CA ALA A 36 0.10 0.07 -3.65
C ALA A 36 1.05 0.02 -2.44
N HIS A 37 2.33 0.33 -2.66
CA HIS A 37 3.39 0.25 -1.65
C HIS A 37 3.45 1.47 -0.72
N GLY A 38 4.22 1.38 0.38
CA GLY A 38 4.38 2.41 1.40
C GLY A 38 5.34 3.54 1.04
N TYR A 39 5.54 4.48 1.99
CA TYR A 39 6.47 5.59 1.83
C TYR A 39 7.92 5.12 1.86
N GLY A 40 8.72 5.64 0.93
CA GLY A 40 10.16 5.43 0.89
C GLY A 40 10.60 4.04 0.43
N GLU A 41 9.67 3.16 0.10
CA GLU A 41 9.93 1.80 -0.39
C GLU A 41 9.57 1.62 -1.87
N HIS A 42 9.48 0.38 -2.36
CA HIS A 42 9.18 0.05 -3.75
C HIS A 42 8.57 -1.34 -3.88
N ILE A 43 7.97 -1.62 -5.06
CA ILE A 43 7.25 -2.88 -5.33
C ILE A 43 8.12 -4.14 -5.26
N GLY A 44 9.43 -4.04 -5.46
CA GLY A 44 10.33 -5.19 -5.36
C GLY A 44 10.31 -5.87 -4.00
N ARG A 45 9.90 -5.16 -2.94
CA ARG A 45 9.76 -5.71 -1.58
C ARG A 45 8.51 -6.58 -1.40
N TYR A 46 7.64 -6.61 -2.41
CA TYR A 46 6.38 -7.39 -2.41
C TYR A 46 6.48 -8.71 -3.18
N GLN A 47 7.69 -9.15 -3.59
CA GLN A 47 7.86 -10.40 -4.35
C GLN A 47 7.20 -11.60 -3.65
N TRP A 48 7.40 -11.76 -2.33
CA TRP A 48 6.80 -12.86 -1.58
C TRP A 48 5.26 -12.78 -1.56
N VAL A 49 4.69 -11.58 -1.40
CA VAL A 49 3.24 -11.36 -1.47
C VAL A 49 2.72 -11.73 -2.85
N ALA A 50 3.37 -11.24 -3.92
CA ALA A 50 2.99 -11.56 -5.29
C ALA A 50 3.08 -13.06 -5.58
N ASP A 51 4.12 -13.76 -5.10
CA ASP A 51 4.26 -15.22 -5.24
C ASP A 51 3.09 -15.97 -4.57
N ARG A 52 2.61 -15.49 -3.40
CA ARG A 52 1.48 -16.08 -2.70
C ARG A 52 0.15 -15.81 -3.43
N LEU A 53 -0.07 -14.59 -3.91
CA LEU A 53 -1.27 -14.22 -4.66
C LEU A 53 -1.34 -14.93 -6.01
N THR A 54 -0.21 -15.05 -6.73
CA THR A 54 -0.18 -15.79 -8.00
C THR A 54 -0.35 -17.29 -7.83
N ALA A 55 0.13 -17.85 -6.71
CA ALA A 55 -0.14 -19.25 -6.38
C ALA A 55 -1.64 -19.51 -6.09
N ASP A 56 -2.37 -18.48 -5.69
CA ASP A 56 -3.83 -18.49 -5.48
C ASP A 56 -4.63 -18.14 -6.75
N GLY A 57 -3.97 -17.94 -7.88
CA GLY A 57 -4.61 -17.66 -9.17
C GLY A 57 -4.75 -16.18 -9.53
N ALA A 58 -4.16 -15.26 -8.76
CA ALA A 58 -4.16 -13.85 -9.12
C ALA A 58 -3.16 -13.55 -10.25
N VAL A 59 -3.51 -12.63 -11.14
CA VAL A 59 -2.52 -11.83 -11.84
C VAL A 59 -2.29 -10.56 -11.02
N VAL A 60 -1.02 -10.21 -10.74
CA VAL A 60 -0.67 -9.12 -9.82
C VAL A 60 -0.02 -7.98 -10.57
N TYR A 61 -0.58 -6.79 -10.41
CA TYR A 61 -0.06 -5.53 -10.94
C TYR A 61 0.44 -4.65 -9.80
N ALA A 62 1.58 -4.02 -9.97
CA ALA A 62 2.06 -2.97 -9.09
C ALA A 62 2.94 -1.98 -9.86
N HIS A 63 3.01 -0.74 -9.40
CA HIS A 63 4.02 0.21 -9.87
C HIS A 63 4.68 0.92 -8.68
N ASP A 64 5.92 1.33 -8.86
CA ASP A 64 6.57 2.27 -7.96
C ASP A 64 5.89 3.64 -8.10
N HIS A 65 5.42 4.23 -6.99
CA HIS A 65 4.84 5.57 -7.01
C HIS A 65 5.85 6.60 -7.53
N ILE A 66 5.36 7.72 -8.05
CA ILE A 66 6.25 8.82 -8.45
C ILE A 66 7.25 9.18 -7.35
N GLY A 67 8.53 9.33 -7.69
CA GLY A 67 9.60 9.59 -6.73
C GLY A 67 10.02 8.39 -5.87
N HIS A 68 9.53 7.17 -6.15
CA HIS A 68 9.88 5.96 -5.41
C HIS A 68 10.49 4.90 -6.34
N GLY A 69 11.24 3.97 -5.75
CA GLY A 69 11.81 2.82 -6.44
C GLY A 69 12.50 3.19 -7.74
N ARG A 70 12.03 2.63 -8.86
CA ARG A 70 12.57 2.83 -10.21
C ARG A 70 11.84 3.93 -10.99
N SER A 71 10.71 4.44 -10.47
CA SER A 71 9.93 5.49 -11.11
C SER A 71 10.65 6.84 -11.09
N GLU A 72 10.32 7.67 -12.07
CA GLU A 72 10.85 9.03 -12.16
C GLU A 72 10.35 9.94 -11.01
N GLY A 73 10.85 11.15 -10.97
CA GLY A 73 10.53 12.15 -9.97
C GLY A 73 11.62 12.32 -8.92
N GLU A 74 11.52 13.41 -8.17
CA GLU A 74 12.41 13.65 -7.02
C GLU A 74 12.06 12.72 -5.88
N ARG A 75 13.08 12.06 -5.30
CA ARG A 75 12.88 11.03 -4.26
C ARG A 75 11.97 11.51 -3.15
N VAL A 76 10.92 10.71 -2.91
CA VAL A 76 9.85 10.87 -1.93
C VAL A 76 9.17 12.24 -1.92
N LEU A 77 9.25 12.99 -3.01
CA LEU A 77 8.57 14.29 -3.17
C LEU A 77 7.20 14.09 -3.81
N ILE A 78 6.17 14.21 -2.98
CA ILE A 78 4.77 14.20 -3.40
C ILE A 78 4.13 15.47 -2.84
N ALA A 79 3.76 16.40 -3.71
CA ALA A 79 3.16 17.68 -3.30
C ALA A 79 1.63 17.62 -3.19
N ASP A 80 1.00 16.61 -3.82
CA ASP A 80 -0.43 16.33 -3.78
C ASP A 80 -0.64 14.83 -4.05
N PHE A 81 -1.51 14.17 -3.27
CA PHE A 81 -1.81 12.75 -3.43
C PHE A 81 -2.97 12.47 -4.40
N GLU A 82 -3.77 13.45 -4.77
CA GLU A 82 -4.85 13.21 -5.74
C GLU A 82 -4.32 12.78 -7.12
N PRO A 83 -3.25 13.38 -7.69
CA PRO A 83 -2.61 12.88 -8.90
C PRO A 83 -1.97 11.48 -8.73
N VAL A 84 -1.50 11.13 -7.53
CA VAL A 84 -0.95 9.77 -7.27
C VAL A 84 -2.08 8.74 -7.28
N VAL A 85 -3.27 9.10 -6.81
CA VAL A 85 -4.48 8.27 -6.93
C VAL A 85 -4.89 8.14 -8.41
N ASP A 86 -4.74 9.19 -9.22
CA ASP A 86 -4.97 9.12 -10.67
C ASP A 86 -3.96 8.21 -11.37
N ASP A 87 -2.69 8.23 -10.96
CA ASP A 87 -1.68 7.29 -11.46
C ASP A 87 -2.04 5.82 -11.13
N LEU A 88 -2.51 5.56 -9.92
CA LEU A 88 -3.00 4.24 -9.55
C LEU A 88 -4.22 3.83 -10.39
N HIS A 89 -5.09 4.81 -10.74
CA HIS A 89 -6.22 4.55 -11.62
C HIS A 89 -5.80 4.09 -13.01
N LEU A 90 -4.73 4.64 -13.58
CA LEU A 90 -4.18 4.17 -14.86
C LEU A 90 -3.76 2.69 -14.79
N LEU A 91 -3.16 2.27 -13.67
CA LEU A 91 -2.79 0.88 -13.48
C LEU A 91 -4.00 -0.05 -13.36
N VAL A 92 -5.03 0.37 -12.60
CA VAL A 92 -6.28 -0.40 -12.47
C VAL A 92 -7.03 -0.46 -13.80
N GLN A 93 -7.07 0.63 -14.58
CA GLN A 93 -7.65 0.63 -15.92
C GLN A 93 -6.94 -0.37 -16.84
N ARG A 94 -5.60 -0.36 -16.84
CA ARG A 94 -4.82 -1.35 -17.60
C ARG A 94 -5.16 -2.78 -17.20
N ALA A 95 -5.27 -3.06 -15.90
CA ALA A 95 -5.64 -4.38 -15.40
C ALA A 95 -7.04 -4.83 -15.91
N HIS A 96 -8.01 -3.90 -15.96
CA HIS A 96 -9.33 -4.17 -16.55
C HIS A 96 -9.30 -4.33 -18.08
N GLU A 97 -8.42 -3.59 -18.78
CA GLU A 97 -8.24 -3.74 -20.23
C GLU A 97 -7.63 -5.11 -20.58
N ASP A 98 -6.63 -5.54 -19.81
CA ASP A 98 -5.96 -6.82 -19.99
C ASP A 98 -6.85 -8.01 -19.55
N HIS A 99 -7.72 -7.80 -18.54
CA HIS A 99 -8.57 -8.81 -17.89
C HIS A 99 -10.00 -8.30 -17.64
N PRO A 100 -10.80 -8.05 -18.69
CA PRO A 100 -12.08 -7.34 -18.56
C PRO A 100 -13.15 -8.06 -17.73
N ASP A 101 -13.05 -9.38 -17.60
CA ASP A 101 -14.04 -10.22 -16.91
C ASP A 101 -13.60 -10.61 -15.48
N LEU A 102 -12.41 -10.20 -15.05
CA LEU A 102 -11.90 -10.58 -13.74
C LEU A 102 -12.15 -9.51 -12.67
N PRO A 103 -12.54 -9.92 -11.45
CA PRO A 103 -12.66 -9.01 -10.32
C PRO A 103 -11.29 -8.45 -9.91
N VAL A 104 -11.24 -7.15 -9.57
CA VAL A 104 -10.03 -6.47 -9.14
C VAL A 104 -10.05 -6.20 -7.65
N VAL A 105 -9.00 -6.62 -6.95
CA VAL A 105 -8.76 -6.36 -5.53
C VAL A 105 -7.58 -5.40 -5.38
N LEU A 106 -7.79 -4.31 -4.66
CA LEU A 106 -6.75 -3.34 -4.35
C LEU A 106 -6.15 -3.63 -2.98
N ILE A 107 -4.82 -3.78 -2.90
CA ILE A 107 -4.08 -4.06 -1.66
C ILE A 107 -3.12 -2.90 -1.42
N GLY A 108 -3.34 -2.12 -0.36
CA GLY A 108 -2.48 -0.99 -0.01
C GLY A 108 -1.81 -1.16 1.35
N HIS A 109 -0.51 -0.87 1.42
CA HIS A 109 0.25 -0.90 2.67
C HIS A 109 0.72 0.50 3.08
N SER A 110 0.56 0.86 4.36
CA SER A 110 1.07 2.11 4.93
C SER A 110 0.55 3.36 4.18
N MET A 111 1.41 4.18 3.59
CA MET A 111 1.05 5.26 2.67
C MET A 111 0.23 4.72 1.47
N GLY A 112 0.59 3.56 0.94
CA GLY A 112 -0.19 2.89 -0.10
C GLY A 112 -1.59 2.48 0.38
N GLY A 113 -1.75 2.18 1.67
CA GLY A 113 -3.06 1.96 2.29
C GLY A 113 -3.91 3.24 2.35
N MET A 114 -3.29 4.39 2.61
CA MET A 114 -3.94 5.71 2.50
C MET A 114 -4.38 5.99 1.05
N ILE A 115 -3.47 5.75 0.08
CA ILE A 115 -3.77 5.92 -1.36
C ILE A 115 -4.91 4.98 -1.77
N ALA A 116 -4.88 3.71 -1.33
CA ALA A 116 -5.92 2.73 -1.61
C ALA A 116 -7.29 3.12 -1.02
N ALA A 117 -7.32 3.62 0.22
CA ALA A 117 -8.55 4.13 0.83
C ALA A 117 -9.13 5.30 0.03
N ARG A 118 -8.30 6.27 -0.38
CA ARG A 118 -8.73 7.38 -1.22
C ARG A 118 -9.18 6.94 -2.60
N TYR A 119 -8.46 6.00 -3.22
CA TYR A 119 -8.85 5.39 -4.49
C TYR A 119 -10.23 4.74 -4.40
N THR A 120 -10.46 3.93 -3.38
CA THR A 120 -11.73 3.23 -3.14
C THR A 120 -12.90 4.19 -2.97
N GLN A 121 -12.68 5.38 -2.38
CA GLN A 121 -13.71 6.43 -2.31
C GLN A 121 -14.04 7.03 -3.68
N ARG A 122 -13.01 7.21 -4.55
CA ARG A 122 -13.16 7.88 -5.83
C ARG A 122 -13.64 6.98 -6.96
N HIS A 123 -13.27 5.70 -6.92
CA HIS A 123 -13.51 4.72 -7.99
C HIS A 123 -14.05 3.38 -7.45
N PRO A 124 -15.14 3.41 -6.65
CA PRO A 124 -15.65 2.18 -6.03
C PRO A 124 -16.11 1.15 -7.09
N GLU A 125 -16.55 1.59 -8.26
CA GLU A 125 -17.03 0.74 -9.37
C GLU A 125 -15.91 -0.09 -10.01
N MET A 126 -14.65 0.26 -9.77
CA MET A 126 -13.50 -0.42 -10.35
C MET A 126 -13.02 -1.61 -9.51
N LEU A 127 -13.57 -1.80 -8.31
CA LEU A 127 -13.04 -2.76 -7.33
C LEU A 127 -14.10 -3.75 -6.86
N ALA A 128 -13.70 -5.02 -6.73
CA ALA A 128 -14.46 -6.03 -6.03
C ALA A 128 -14.24 -5.95 -4.51
N ALA A 129 -12.99 -5.70 -4.08
CA ALA A 129 -12.63 -5.56 -2.68
C ALA A 129 -11.37 -4.69 -2.50
N THR A 130 -11.14 -4.23 -1.26
CA THR A 130 -9.94 -3.50 -0.85
C THR A 130 -9.34 -4.08 0.42
N VAL A 131 -8.01 -4.22 0.46
CA VAL A 131 -7.24 -4.65 1.64
C VAL A 131 -6.35 -3.49 2.09
N LEU A 132 -6.48 -3.08 3.33
CA LEU A 132 -5.68 -2.02 3.94
C LEU A 132 -4.76 -2.62 5.01
N SER A 133 -3.47 -2.64 4.74
CA SER A 133 -2.41 -3.20 5.60
C SER A 133 -1.64 -2.09 6.30
N GLY A 134 -1.73 -1.99 7.63
CA GLY A 134 -1.06 -0.96 8.41
C GLY A 134 -1.28 0.47 7.85
N PRO A 135 -2.50 0.83 7.40
CA PRO A 135 -2.69 2.04 6.61
C PRO A 135 -2.49 3.30 7.43
N VAL A 136 -1.92 4.34 6.84
CA VAL A 136 -1.93 5.68 7.41
C VAL A 136 -3.34 6.23 7.27
N LEU A 137 -4.08 6.27 8.37
CA LEU A 137 -5.47 6.79 8.43
C LEU A 137 -5.66 7.69 9.67
N GLY A 138 -6.71 8.50 9.65
CA GLY A 138 -7.04 9.40 10.74
C GLY A 138 -6.02 10.52 10.89
N SER A 139 -5.16 10.44 11.89
CA SER A 139 -4.05 11.38 12.09
C SER A 139 -2.72 10.63 12.13
N TRP A 140 -1.68 11.24 11.60
CA TRP A 140 -0.31 10.72 11.68
C TRP A 140 0.63 11.78 12.21
N GLU A 141 1.24 11.49 13.36
CA GLU A 141 2.03 12.46 14.13
C GLU A 141 3.21 13.04 13.34
N ALA A 142 3.81 12.25 12.45
CA ALA A 142 4.88 12.70 11.56
C ALA A 142 4.47 13.91 10.69
N THR A 143 3.20 14.09 10.37
CA THR A 143 2.75 15.25 9.57
C THR A 143 2.92 16.57 10.30
N ALA A 144 3.02 16.58 11.65
CA ALA A 144 3.28 17.78 12.44
C ALA A 144 4.70 18.33 12.23
N LEU A 145 5.65 17.50 11.78
CA LEU A 145 7.00 17.95 11.43
C LEU A 145 7.00 19.02 10.33
N ALA A 146 5.95 19.06 9.50
CA ALA A 146 5.82 20.09 8.47
C ALA A 146 5.68 21.52 9.03
N ASP A 147 5.31 21.67 10.28
CA ASP A 147 5.08 22.97 10.95
C ASP A 147 6.33 23.48 11.69
N LEU A 148 7.37 22.65 11.82
CA LEU A 148 8.64 23.06 12.43
C LEU A 148 9.44 23.97 11.48
N ASP A 149 10.25 24.87 12.03
CA ASP A 149 11.17 25.70 11.23
C ASP A 149 12.16 24.84 10.45
N GLU A 150 12.75 23.83 11.12
CA GLU A 150 13.60 22.80 10.51
C GLU A 150 13.04 21.42 10.86
N ILE A 151 12.99 20.53 9.87
CA ILE A 151 12.65 19.13 10.11
C ILE A 151 13.90 18.46 10.65
N PRO A 152 13.86 17.85 11.85
CA PRO A 152 15.00 17.12 12.37
C PRO A 152 15.29 15.89 11.51
N PRO A 153 16.49 15.29 11.59
CA PRO A 153 16.75 13.99 10.98
C PRO A 153 15.69 12.96 11.43
N THR A 154 15.06 12.32 10.45
CA THR A 154 13.94 11.40 10.68
C THR A 154 14.12 10.08 9.94
N PRO A 155 15.30 9.41 10.04
CA PRO A 155 15.47 8.10 9.45
C PRO A 155 14.48 7.12 10.10
N ILE A 156 13.92 6.22 9.30
CA ILE A 156 13.06 5.17 9.83
C ILE A 156 13.91 4.22 10.67
N ASP A 157 13.48 3.99 11.91
CA ASP A 157 14.07 2.96 12.76
C ASP A 157 13.66 1.58 12.20
N ILE A 158 14.63 0.89 11.59
CA ILE A 158 14.40 -0.41 10.95
C ILE A 158 13.86 -1.47 11.94
N THR A 159 14.12 -1.30 13.25
CA THR A 159 13.57 -2.21 14.26
C THR A 159 12.05 -2.09 14.41
N THR A 160 11.44 -1.01 13.94
CA THR A 160 9.98 -0.81 13.99
C THR A 160 9.23 -1.44 12.81
N LEU A 161 9.95 -1.91 11.77
CA LEU A 161 9.36 -2.49 10.58
C LEU A 161 8.76 -3.88 10.84
N SER A 162 9.54 -4.79 11.39
CA SER A 162 9.17 -6.19 11.63
C SER A 162 9.94 -6.78 12.81
N ARG A 163 9.38 -7.83 13.43
CA ARG A 163 10.12 -8.68 14.38
C ARG A 163 11.11 -9.61 13.70
N GLU A 164 10.98 -9.80 12.37
CA GLU A 164 11.94 -10.57 11.58
C GLU A 164 13.18 -9.71 11.31
N PRO A 165 14.35 -10.02 11.91
CA PRO A 165 15.55 -9.17 11.81
C PRO A 165 16.05 -8.98 10.38
N ASP A 166 15.89 -9.99 9.53
CA ASP A 166 16.37 -9.95 8.15
C ASP A 166 15.61 -8.89 7.32
N VAL A 167 14.39 -8.53 7.71
CA VAL A 167 13.59 -7.48 7.06
C VAL A 167 14.25 -6.11 7.25
N GLY A 168 14.62 -5.76 8.47
CA GLY A 168 15.34 -4.51 8.75
C GLY A 168 16.69 -4.45 8.04
N ALA A 169 17.45 -5.55 8.05
CA ALA A 169 18.76 -5.63 7.39
C ALA A 169 18.63 -5.49 5.85
N ALA A 170 17.59 -6.11 5.24
CA ALA A 170 17.33 -5.96 3.82
C ALA A 170 16.92 -4.53 3.47
N TYR A 171 16.06 -3.90 4.30
CA TYR A 171 15.65 -2.50 4.14
C TYR A 171 16.85 -1.55 4.16
N GLU A 172 17.77 -1.71 5.11
CA GLU A 172 18.94 -0.85 5.28
C GLU A 172 19.92 -0.93 4.09
N GLN A 173 20.00 -2.09 3.44
CA GLN A 173 20.92 -2.35 2.31
C GLN A 173 20.29 -2.05 0.94
N ASP A 174 19.00 -1.77 0.86
CA ASP A 174 18.29 -1.59 -0.39
C ASP A 174 18.46 -0.14 -0.92
N GLU A 175 19.17 -0.02 -2.05
CA GLU A 175 19.46 1.28 -2.69
C GLU A 175 18.21 1.97 -3.27
N LEU A 176 17.12 1.22 -3.50
CA LEU A 176 15.84 1.76 -3.99
C LEU A 176 14.97 2.30 -2.85
N VAL A 177 15.29 1.96 -1.60
CA VAL A 177 14.63 2.50 -0.42
C VAL A 177 15.20 3.87 -0.08
N TRP A 178 14.33 4.78 0.34
CA TRP A 178 14.72 6.11 0.81
C TRP A 178 15.19 6.06 2.27
N HIS A 179 16.44 6.47 2.51
CA HIS A 179 17.07 6.52 3.84
C HIS A 179 17.23 7.94 4.38
N GLY A 180 16.67 8.93 3.68
CA GLY A 180 16.77 10.34 4.08
C GLY A 180 15.55 10.82 4.88
N ASP A 181 15.56 12.12 5.15
CA ASP A 181 14.52 12.79 5.93
C ASP A 181 13.20 12.95 5.16
N PHE A 182 12.11 13.16 5.90
CA PHE A 182 10.84 13.55 5.32
C PHE A 182 10.93 14.90 4.61
N LYS A 183 10.24 15.03 3.49
CA LYS A 183 10.11 16.29 2.78
C LYS A 183 8.86 17.04 3.23
N ARG A 184 9.03 18.30 3.55
CA ARG A 184 7.94 19.18 4.03
C ARG A 184 6.72 19.20 3.09
N PRO A 185 6.87 19.32 1.73
CA PRO A 185 5.72 19.24 0.84
C PRO A 185 4.96 17.93 0.98
N THR A 186 5.66 16.80 1.09
CA THR A 186 5.05 15.47 1.23
C THR A 186 4.29 15.33 2.54
N LEU A 187 4.85 15.81 3.66
CA LEU A 187 4.14 15.81 4.95
C LEU A 187 2.85 16.64 4.92
N ARG A 188 2.87 17.79 4.23
CA ARG A 188 1.67 18.62 4.04
C ARG A 188 0.64 17.93 3.16
N ALA A 189 1.09 17.30 2.08
CA ALA A 189 0.24 16.53 1.18
C ALA A 189 -0.39 15.31 1.88
N LEU A 190 0.37 14.60 2.73
CA LEU A 190 -0.15 13.52 3.57
C LEU A 190 -1.27 14.02 4.49
N ARG A 191 -1.07 15.13 5.19
CA ARG A 191 -2.10 15.74 6.04
C ARG A 191 -3.37 16.07 5.25
N ALA A 192 -3.21 16.70 4.08
CA ALA A 192 -4.34 17.04 3.21
C ALA A 192 -5.08 15.78 2.70
N ALA A 193 -4.35 14.72 2.36
CA ALA A 193 -4.95 13.45 1.94
C ALA A 193 -5.76 12.80 3.07
N LEU A 194 -5.26 12.80 4.31
CA LEU A 194 -5.98 12.29 5.47
C LEU A 194 -7.28 13.08 5.75
N GLU A 195 -7.24 14.41 5.60
CA GLU A 195 -8.43 15.26 5.67
C GLU A 195 -9.42 14.93 4.53
N ALA A 196 -8.93 14.78 3.31
CA ALA A 196 -9.76 14.43 2.15
C ALA A 196 -10.43 13.05 2.32
N ILE A 197 -9.72 12.07 2.87
CA ILE A 197 -10.27 10.74 3.17
C ILE A 197 -11.38 10.84 4.24
N THR A 198 -11.14 11.59 5.31
CA THR A 198 -12.13 11.80 6.38
C THR A 198 -13.40 12.45 5.83
N LEU A 199 -13.25 13.47 4.97
CA LEU A 199 -14.37 14.17 4.34
C LEU A 199 -15.04 13.37 3.22
N GLY A 200 -14.34 12.42 2.61
CA GLY A 200 -14.83 11.57 1.52
C GLY A 200 -15.91 10.57 1.93
N GLY A 201 -16.10 10.39 3.23
CA GLY A 201 -17.14 9.52 3.79
C GLY A 201 -16.78 8.03 3.74
N ARG A 202 -17.79 7.21 4.00
CA ARG A 202 -17.62 5.76 4.11
C ARG A 202 -17.32 5.11 2.78
N LEU A 203 -16.48 4.09 2.81
CA LEU A 203 -16.24 3.20 1.70
C LEU A 203 -17.49 2.37 1.42
N THR A 204 -17.78 2.12 0.15
CA THR A 204 -18.92 1.32 -0.31
C THR A 204 -18.50 -0.05 -0.84
N VAL A 205 -17.21 -0.23 -1.10
CA VAL A 205 -16.59 -1.48 -1.52
C VAL A 205 -16.29 -2.34 -0.29
N PRO A 206 -16.48 -3.66 -0.33
CA PRO A 206 -15.98 -4.57 0.70
C PRO A 206 -14.52 -4.27 1.02
N THR A 207 -14.22 -3.96 2.27
CA THR A 207 -12.86 -3.55 2.68
C THR A 207 -12.51 -4.17 4.02
N ILE A 208 -11.31 -4.73 4.11
CA ILE A 208 -10.71 -5.22 5.36
C ILE A 208 -9.57 -4.32 5.82
N TRP A 209 -9.51 -4.04 7.11
CA TRP A 209 -8.41 -3.31 7.76
C TRP A 209 -7.59 -4.28 8.63
N LEU A 210 -6.27 -4.34 8.37
CA LEU A 210 -5.32 -5.22 9.01
C LEU A 210 -4.19 -4.38 9.63
N HIS A 211 -3.82 -4.62 10.90
CA HIS A 211 -2.82 -3.81 11.59
C HIS A 211 -2.03 -4.59 12.64
N GLY A 212 -0.74 -4.26 12.77
CA GLY A 212 0.10 -4.78 13.86
C GLY A 212 -0.18 -4.01 15.16
N GLU A 213 -0.38 -4.72 16.29
CA GLU A 213 -0.66 -4.06 17.57
C GLU A 213 0.53 -3.27 18.12
N ASP A 214 1.77 -3.69 17.76
CA ASP A 214 3.02 -3.04 18.19
C ASP A 214 3.61 -2.11 17.10
N ASP A 215 2.78 -1.66 16.15
CA ASP A 215 3.18 -0.70 15.11
C ASP A 215 3.53 0.65 15.74
N GLN A 216 4.81 1.04 15.64
CA GLN A 216 5.34 2.30 16.15
C GLN A 216 5.53 3.35 15.05
N LEU A 217 5.47 2.96 13.77
CA LEU A 217 5.57 3.90 12.64
C LEU A 217 4.21 4.52 12.32
N VAL A 218 3.17 3.70 12.29
CA VAL A 218 1.78 4.11 12.13
C VAL A 218 1.01 3.56 13.32
N PRO A 219 1.00 4.26 14.46
CA PRO A 219 0.35 3.77 15.67
C PRO A 219 -1.12 3.37 15.44
N ILE A 220 -1.49 2.20 15.94
CA ILE A 220 -2.79 1.58 15.69
C ILE A 220 -3.97 2.47 16.12
N GLY A 221 -3.83 3.24 17.21
CA GLY A 221 -4.91 4.07 17.75
C GLY A 221 -5.45 5.11 16.76
N PRO A 222 -4.63 6.04 16.24
CA PRO A 222 -5.05 6.99 15.22
C PRO A 222 -5.56 6.33 13.93
N SER A 223 -4.94 5.21 13.50
CA SER A 223 -5.39 4.48 12.32
C SER A 223 -6.77 3.83 12.54
N ASP A 224 -7.03 3.26 13.72
CA ASP A 224 -8.33 2.70 14.12
C ASP A 224 -9.44 3.78 14.17
N GLU A 225 -9.11 4.96 14.71
CA GLU A 225 -10.03 6.12 14.68
C GLU A 225 -10.36 6.53 13.24
N GLY A 226 -9.34 6.62 12.37
CA GLY A 226 -9.53 6.91 10.95
C GLY A 226 -10.35 5.84 10.24
N TRP A 227 -10.07 4.57 10.52
CA TRP A 227 -10.84 3.44 10.02
C TRP A 227 -12.32 3.53 10.41
N ALA A 228 -12.62 3.82 11.68
CA ALA A 228 -14.00 3.94 12.16
C ALA A 228 -14.82 5.01 11.42
N HIS A 229 -14.16 6.05 10.83
CA HIS A 229 -14.84 7.08 10.05
C HIS A 229 -15.20 6.62 8.64
N ILE A 230 -14.36 5.78 8.02
CA ILE A 230 -14.50 5.40 6.60
C ILE A 230 -14.94 3.96 6.38
N ALA A 231 -14.90 3.11 7.40
CA ALA A 231 -15.24 1.69 7.29
C ALA A 231 -16.63 1.47 6.68
N PRO A 232 -16.81 0.52 5.75
CA PRO A 232 -18.12 0.04 5.38
C PRO A 232 -18.90 -0.49 6.59
N ASP A 233 -20.21 -0.59 6.48
CA ASP A 233 -21.01 -1.22 7.54
C ASP A 233 -20.61 -2.69 7.70
N GLN A 234 -20.31 -3.10 8.95
CA GLN A 234 -19.87 -4.45 9.31
C GLN A 234 -18.53 -4.90 8.65
N ALA A 235 -17.70 -3.95 8.25
CA ALA A 235 -16.41 -4.26 7.68
C ALA A 235 -15.52 -5.06 8.64
N PRO A 236 -14.87 -6.12 8.16
CA PRO A 236 -13.95 -6.89 8.99
C PRO A 236 -12.68 -6.08 9.31
N SER A 237 -12.14 -6.35 10.49
CA SER A 237 -10.83 -5.84 10.88
C SER A 237 -10.08 -6.90 11.67
N LYS A 238 -8.76 -6.96 11.49
CA LYS A 238 -7.92 -7.87 12.28
C LYS A 238 -6.68 -7.14 12.80
N ARG A 239 -6.37 -7.40 14.05
CA ARG A 239 -5.16 -6.91 14.73
C ARG A 239 -4.26 -8.10 15.01
N TYR A 240 -2.96 -7.91 14.78
CA TYR A 240 -1.98 -8.98 14.97
C TYR A 240 -1.14 -8.68 16.21
N PRO A 241 -1.33 -9.44 17.31
CA PRO A 241 -0.62 -9.22 18.56
C PRO A 241 0.91 -9.30 18.37
N GLY A 242 1.61 -8.29 18.84
CA GLY A 242 3.06 -8.18 18.78
C GLY A 242 3.62 -7.87 17.39
N ALA A 243 2.81 -7.89 16.32
CA ALA A 243 3.27 -7.54 14.99
C ALA A 243 3.53 -6.03 14.89
N ARG A 244 4.58 -5.67 14.14
CA ARG A 244 4.99 -4.30 13.87
C ARG A 244 4.38 -3.79 12.57
N HIS A 245 4.99 -2.77 11.95
CA HIS A 245 4.42 -2.05 10.83
C HIS A 245 4.21 -2.90 9.56
N GLU A 246 5.24 -3.60 9.12
CA GLU A 246 5.22 -4.38 7.88
C GLU A 246 4.63 -5.77 8.09
N ILE A 247 3.30 -5.85 8.30
CA ILE A 247 2.65 -7.14 8.60
C ILE A 247 2.82 -8.19 7.51
N PHE A 248 3.05 -7.80 6.26
CA PHE A 248 3.39 -8.71 5.15
C PHE A 248 4.82 -9.26 5.21
N ASN A 249 5.66 -8.69 6.05
CA ASN A 249 7.05 -9.08 6.27
C ASN A 249 7.29 -9.57 7.72
N GLU A 250 6.22 -9.74 8.51
CA GLU A 250 6.30 -10.18 9.89
C GLU A 250 6.58 -11.68 10.05
N THR A 251 6.97 -12.08 11.25
CA THR A 251 7.18 -13.50 11.60
C THR A 251 5.94 -14.36 11.39
N ASN A 252 4.74 -13.77 11.44
CA ASN A 252 3.45 -14.41 11.17
C ASN A 252 2.83 -14.00 9.81
N ARG A 253 3.64 -13.58 8.84
CA ARG A 253 3.17 -13.13 7.52
C ARG A 253 2.30 -14.14 6.77
N GLU A 254 2.51 -15.44 7.01
CA GLU A 254 1.67 -16.50 6.42
C GLU A 254 0.22 -16.37 6.91
N GLU A 255 0.02 -16.20 8.23
CA GLU A 255 -1.30 -15.95 8.82
C GLU A 255 -1.94 -14.69 8.22
N VAL A 256 -1.16 -13.61 8.07
CA VAL A 256 -1.66 -12.35 7.48
C VAL A 256 -2.15 -12.56 6.05
N LEU A 257 -1.38 -13.27 5.21
CA LEU A 257 -1.79 -13.55 3.84
C LEU A 257 -2.95 -14.55 3.76
N ASP A 258 -3.04 -15.51 4.66
CA ASP A 258 -4.18 -16.43 4.72
C ASP A 258 -5.48 -15.66 5.05
N ASP A 259 -5.43 -14.68 5.96
CA ASP A 259 -6.57 -13.78 6.25
C ASP A 259 -6.95 -12.91 5.04
N VAL A 260 -5.95 -12.39 4.32
CA VAL A 260 -6.19 -11.63 3.07
C VAL A 260 -6.90 -12.50 2.05
N LEU A 261 -6.37 -13.71 1.79
CA LEU A 261 -6.95 -14.62 0.81
C LEU A 261 -8.35 -15.11 1.22
N ALA A 262 -8.57 -15.38 2.50
CA ALA A 262 -9.91 -15.74 3.01
C ALA A 262 -10.92 -14.59 2.74
N PHE A 263 -10.53 -13.34 3.01
CA PHE A 263 -11.37 -12.18 2.71
C PHE A 263 -11.59 -12.01 1.21
N VAL A 264 -10.56 -12.14 0.39
CA VAL A 264 -10.64 -12.02 -1.07
C VAL A 264 -11.63 -13.05 -1.63
N HIS A 265 -11.53 -14.34 -1.24
CA HIS A 265 -12.40 -15.40 -1.73
C HIS A 265 -13.89 -15.21 -1.42
N GLU A 266 -14.23 -14.36 -0.46
CA GLU A 266 -15.63 -14.01 -0.18
C GLU A 266 -16.20 -12.98 -1.17
N HIS A 267 -15.32 -12.34 -2.01
CA HIS A 267 -15.69 -11.17 -2.81
C HIS A 267 -15.30 -11.26 -4.31
N VAL A 268 -14.60 -12.34 -4.72
CA VAL A 268 -14.16 -12.58 -6.10
C VAL A 268 -14.78 -13.81 -6.73
#